data_16455b5b641f6118fdd2dfd783274a09
#
_entry.id   16455b5b641f6118fdd2dfd783274a09
#
_cell.length_a   1.000
_cell.length_b   1.000
_cell.length_c   1.000
_cell.angle_alpha   90.00
_cell.angle_beta   90.00
_cell.angle_gamma   90.00
#
_symmetry.space_group_name_H-M   'P 1'
#
loop_
_entity.id
_entity.type
_entity.pdbx_description
1 polymer ?
#
loop_
_entity_poly.entity_id
_entity_poly.type
_entity_poly.pdbx_seq_one_letter_code
_entity_poly.pdbx_strand_id
1 'polypeptide(L)'
;MQELINQTVTDAVLARAKELLSNGTVNRVIGWEKGLFEDDQTPRVFTSVEELDKDFIYNDYSVATVSKYLIKETKKEGKILAFLKANDTYSFNQLVKEHRVNRDNVYIVAVPSNGEAQKGKIHVVYDEIMDTDGKISANKEESQEDKEAFNKERFEMIAKLEAMTADERFAFWQNELSKCIRCNACRNVCPACTCEQCVFDNPKSGVSQKAAADSFEEKMFHIIRAFHVAGRCTDCGECSRVCPQNIPLYLLNRKYIKDVDEIYGEYQAGEDTETRAPLNTYNTEDAEPSIVYERDASQGGIN
;
A
#
# COMPACT_ATOMS: atom_id res chain seq x y z
N MET A 1 -5.36 21.19 -14.75
CA MET A 1 -5.81 20.31 -13.65
C MET A 1 -6.33 21.22 -12.57
N GLN A 2 -7.49 20.94 -12.02
CA GLN A 2 -8.02 21.71 -10.89
C GLN A 2 -7.25 21.22 -9.66
N GLU A 3 -6.55 22.10 -8.95
CA GLU A 3 -5.92 21.77 -7.68
C GLU A 3 -7.01 21.36 -6.70
N LEU A 4 -6.99 20.10 -6.27
CA LEU A 4 -7.96 19.55 -5.33
C LEU A 4 -7.55 19.84 -3.88
N ILE A 5 -6.24 19.94 -3.64
CA ILE A 5 -5.68 20.35 -2.34
C ILE A 5 -5.29 21.82 -2.48
N ASN A 6 -6.21 22.71 -2.12
CA ASN A 6 -5.99 24.13 -2.14
C ASN A 6 -5.19 24.61 -0.90
N GLN A 7 -4.75 25.87 -0.92
CA GLN A 7 -3.99 26.46 0.17
C GLN A 7 -4.73 26.40 1.53
N THR A 8 -6.07 26.44 1.52
CA THR A 8 -6.88 26.36 2.75
C THR A 8 -6.70 25.00 3.43
N VAL A 9 -6.71 23.91 2.67
CA VAL A 9 -6.46 22.55 3.21
C VAL A 9 -5.03 22.42 3.69
N THR A 10 -4.06 22.91 2.93
CA THR A 10 -2.64 22.94 3.33
C THR A 10 -2.46 23.63 4.69
N ASP A 11 -3.02 24.81 4.83
CA ASP A 11 -2.92 25.61 6.07
C ASP A 11 -3.65 24.93 7.24
N ALA A 12 -4.80 24.30 6.97
CA ALA A 12 -5.58 23.60 7.99
C ALA A 12 -4.84 22.34 8.51
N VAL A 13 -4.24 21.56 7.63
CA VAL A 13 -3.44 20.36 7.99
C VAL A 13 -2.25 20.78 8.85
N LEU A 14 -1.50 21.81 8.45
CA LEU A 14 -0.37 22.33 9.23
C LEU A 14 -0.82 22.90 10.59
N ALA A 15 -1.90 23.69 10.60
CA ALA A 15 -2.43 24.27 11.84
C ALA A 15 -2.85 23.16 12.82
N ARG A 16 -3.52 22.10 12.33
CA ARG A 16 -3.93 20.99 13.19
C ARG A 16 -2.74 20.18 13.72
N ALA A 17 -1.71 19.97 12.90
CA ALA A 17 -0.47 19.33 13.34
C ALA A 17 0.18 20.09 14.51
N LYS A 18 0.31 21.40 14.37
CA LYS A 18 0.88 22.27 15.41
C LYS A 18 0.06 22.30 16.70
N GLU A 19 -1.26 22.38 16.57
CA GLU A 19 -2.18 22.39 17.71
C GLU A 19 -2.05 21.11 18.54
N LEU A 20 -2.14 19.94 17.89
CA LEU A 20 -2.07 18.64 18.57
C LEU A 20 -0.70 18.36 19.18
N LEU A 21 0.37 18.85 18.55
CA LEU A 21 1.72 18.76 19.09
C LEU A 21 1.94 19.71 20.26
N SER A 22 1.48 20.97 20.16
CA SER A 22 1.66 22.00 21.19
C SER A 22 0.88 21.72 22.47
N ASN A 23 -0.33 21.15 22.36
CA ASN A 23 -1.17 20.83 23.51
C ASN A 23 -0.83 19.46 24.15
N GLY A 24 0.15 18.74 23.61
CA GLY A 24 0.61 17.46 24.14
C GLY A 24 -0.31 16.26 23.86
N THR A 25 -1.33 16.41 23.00
CA THR A 25 -2.17 15.28 22.56
C THR A 25 -1.33 14.24 21.84
N VAL A 26 -0.34 14.70 21.06
CA VAL A 26 0.64 13.86 20.38
C VAL A 26 2.06 14.33 20.66
N ASN A 27 3.02 13.45 20.55
CA ASN A 27 4.44 13.75 20.78
C ASN A 27 5.23 13.90 19.47
N ARG A 28 4.66 13.44 18.37
CA ARG A 28 5.26 13.42 17.04
C ARG A 28 4.17 13.55 15.99
N VAL A 29 4.56 14.01 14.81
CA VAL A 29 3.70 14.11 13.63
C VAL A 29 4.39 13.41 12.47
N ILE A 30 3.73 12.48 11.78
CA ILE A 30 4.19 12.01 10.49
C ILE A 30 3.41 12.69 9.38
N GLY A 31 4.13 13.27 8.44
CA GLY A 31 3.61 13.97 7.28
C GLY A 31 4.63 14.00 6.17
N TRP A 32 4.62 15.04 5.36
CA TRP A 32 5.51 15.18 4.21
C TRP A 32 6.45 16.35 4.39
N GLU A 33 7.71 16.14 4.02
CA GLU A 33 8.78 17.13 4.03
C GLU A 33 8.98 17.70 2.64
N LYS A 34 9.23 19.00 2.55
CA LYS A 34 9.65 19.66 1.31
C LYS A 34 10.99 19.11 0.83
N GLY A 35 11.06 18.72 -0.44
CA GLY A 35 12.32 18.39 -1.11
C GLY A 35 12.96 19.60 -1.78
N LEU A 36 13.88 19.34 -2.70
CA LEU A 36 14.55 20.37 -3.50
C LEU A 36 13.63 20.95 -4.59
N PHE A 37 12.70 20.12 -5.08
CA PHE A 37 11.70 20.47 -6.08
C PHE A 37 10.32 20.38 -5.47
N GLU A 38 9.33 21.01 -6.09
CA GLU A 38 7.96 21.04 -5.60
C GLU A 38 7.32 19.65 -5.53
N ASP A 39 7.66 18.79 -6.47
CA ASP A 39 7.19 17.41 -6.59
C ASP A 39 8.05 16.38 -5.81
N ASP A 40 9.15 16.82 -5.22
CA ASP A 40 10.05 15.99 -4.41
C ASP A 40 9.66 16.05 -2.93
N GLN A 41 8.66 15.27 -2.56
CA GLN A 41 8.16 15.22 -1.19
C GLN A 41 8.25 13.82 -0.62
N THR A 42 8.78 13.73 0.60
CA THR A 42 8.99 12.44 1.26
C THR A 42 8.36 12.41 2.66
N PRO A 43 7.89 11.24 3.12
CA PRO A 43 7.41 11.10 4.49
C PRO A 43 8.53 11.37 5.50
N ARG A 44 8.21 12.20 6.50
CA ARG A 44 9.10 12.54 7.62
C ARG A 44 8.33 12.58 8.93
N VAL A 45 9.01 12.26 10.04
CA VAL A 45 8.51 12.43 11.39
C VAL A 45 9.04 13.77 11.94
N PHE A 46 8.13 14.63 12.39
CA PHE A 46 8.39 15.92 13.01
C PHE A 46 8.18 15.81 14.52
N THR A 47 9.01 16.46 15.30
CA THR A 47 9.01 16.41 16.76
C THR A 47 8.82 17.78 17.42
N SER A 48 8.88 18.85 16.65
CA SER A 48 8.66 20.20 17.15
C SER A 48 7.84 21.07 16.18
N VAL A 49 7.28 22.15 16.70
CA VAL A 49 6.52 23.12 15.90
C VAL A 49 7.44 23.85 14.92
N GLU A 50 8.67 24.11 15.31
CA GLU A 50 9.67 24.77 14.45
C GLU A 50 10.02 23.91 13.23
N GLU A 51 10.13 22.59 13.39
CA GLU A 51 10.32 21.68 12.27
C GLU A 51 9.12 21.68 11.32
N LEU A 52 7.89 21.69 11.88
CA LEU A 52 6.67 21.77 11.08
C LEU A 52 6.59 23.09 10.29
N ASP A 53 6.91 24.21 10.91
CA ASP A 53 6.91 25.53 10.24
C ASP A 53 7.92 25.62 9.12
N LYS A 54 9.05 24.98 9.27
CA LYS A 54 10.14 25.07 8.29
C LYS A 54 9.95 24.11 7.12
N ASP A 55 9.64 22.85 7.39
CA ASP A 55 9.85 21.76 6.44
C ASP A 55 8.56 21.02 6.05
N PHE A 56 7.47 21.15 6.82
CA PHE A 56 6.22 20.44 6.53
C PHE A 56 5.51 21.02 5.31
N ILE A 57 4.95 20.12 4.50
CA ILE A 57 4.08 20.49 3.37
C ILE A 57 2.97 19.45 3.21
N TYR A 58 1.80 19.92 2.76
CA TYR A 58 0.70 19.09 2.29
C TYR A 58 0.05 19.73 1.06
N ASN A 59 0.17 19.08 -0.09
CA ASN A 59 -0.42 19.52 -1.36
C ASN A 59 -0.62 18.33 -2.30
N ASP A 60 -0.93 18.58 -3.57
CA ASP A 60 -1.19 17.56 -4.58
C ASP A 60 0.00 16.62 -4.83
N TYR A 61 1.22 17.01 -4.50
CA TYR A 61 2.42 16.18 -4.61
C TYR A 61 2.72 15.35 -3.36
N SER A 62 1.94 15.50 -2.28
CA SER A 62 2.07 14.71 -1.03
C SER A 62 1.47 13.30 -1.22
N VAL A 63 1.87 12.60 -2.28
CA VAL A 63 1.27 11.33 -2.72
C VAL A 63 1.74 10.10 -1.95
N ALA A 64 2.94 10.13 -1.35
CA ALA A 64 3.50 9.01 -0.62
C ALA A 64 2.59 8.57 0.54
N THR A 65 2.45 7.24 0.75
CA THR A 65 1.74 6.70 1.92
C THR A 65 2.63 6.75 3.17
N VAL A 66 2.02 6.96 4.34
CA VAL A 66 2.76 7.11 5.60
C VAL A 66 2.62 5.90 6.52
N SER A 67 1.66 5.01 6.28
CA SER A 67 1.32 3.90 7.18
C SER A 67 2.50 2.99 7.51
N LYS A 68 3.37 2.70 6.54
CA LYS A 68 4.54 1.82 6.79
C LYS A 68 5.49 2.37 7.84
N TYR A 69 5.66 3.67 7.90
CA TYR A 69 6.56 4.33 8.85
C TYR A 69 6.07 4.18 10.29
N LEU A 70 4.76 4.03 10.49
CA LEU A 70 4.13 3.84 11.80
C LEU A 70 4.57 2.54 12.49
N ILE A 71 5.05 1.52 11.75
CA ILE A 71 5.55 0.26 12.33
C ILE A 71 6.66 0.49 13.36
N LYS A 72 7.55 1.45 13.11
CA LYS A 72 8.63 1.80 14.04
C LYS A 72 8.19 2.83 15.05
N GLU A 73 7.37 3.78 14.63
CA GLU A 73 6.97 4.91 15.46
C GLU A 73 6.02 4.51 16.59
N THR A 74 5.12 3.55 16.37
CA THR A 74 4.19 3.09 17.41
C THR A 74 4.83 2.21 18.48
N LYS A 75 6.10 1.83 18.29
CA LYS A 75 6.91 1.15 19.32
C LYS A 75 7.57 2.12 20.31
N LYS A 76 7.57 3.41 20.00
CA LYS A 76 8.10 4.49 20.86
C LYS A 76 7.04 4.98 21.84
N GLU A 77 7.45 5.54 22.97
CA GLU A 77 6.52 6.14 23.92
C GLU A 77 5.76 7.34 23.34
N GLY A 78 4.51 7.51 23.78
CA GLY A 78 3.62 8.59 23.37
C GLY A 78 2.94 8.33 22.02
N LYS A 79 2.00 9.20 21.69
CA LYS A 79 1.22 9.10 20.45
C LYS A 79 1.89 9.83 19.29
N ILE A 80 1.68 9.32 18.08
CA ILE A 80 2.05 9.97 16.83
C ILE A 80 0.78 10.38 16.07
N LEU A 81 0.75 11.63 15.59
CA LEU A 81 -0.26 12.07 14.62
C LEU A 81 0.09 11.51 13.24
N ALA A 82 -0.88 10.91 12.59
CA ALA A 82 -0.78 10.47 11.19
C ALA A 82 -1.89 11.09 10.35
N PHE A 83 -1.51 11.75 9.27
CA PHE A 83 -2.44 12.20 8.24
C PHE A 83 -2.61 11.08 7.22
N LEU A 84 -3.81 10.48 7.16
CA LEU A 84 -4.08 9.37 6.25
C LEU A 84 -4.97 9.81 5.09
N LYS A 85 -4.54 9.50 3.89
CA LYS A 85 -5.34 9.61 2.66
C LYS A 85 -6.19 8.35 2.48
N ALA A 86 -7.22 8.41 1.65
CA ALA A 86 -8.15 7.30 1.44
C ALA A 86 -7.43 5.97 1.12
N ASN A 87 -6.48 5.97 0.19
CA ASN A 87 -5.71 4.78 -0.19
C ASN A 87 -4.74 4.29 0.90
N ASP A 88 -4.32 5.16 1.82
CA ASP A 88 -3.42 4.80 2.92
C ASP A 88 -4.16 4.16 4.10
N THR A 89 -5.47 4.38 4.21
CA THR A 89 -6.30 3.80 5.28
C THR A 89 -6.32 2.28 5.21
N TYR A 90 -6.39 1.69 4.02
CA TYR A 90 -6.29 0.24 3.86
C TYR A 90 -4.94 -0.31 4.35
N SER A 91 -3.86 0.39 4.02
CA SER A 91 -2.52 0.01 4.46
C SER A 91 -2.39 0.09 5.98
N PHE A 92 -2.99 1.11 6.59
CA PHE A 92 -3.03 1.25 8.04
C PHE A 92 -3.81 0.11 8.71
N ASN A 93 -5.03 -0.17 8.25
CA ASN A 93 -5.86 -1.24 8.79
C ASN A 93 -5.17 -2.61 8.65
N GLN A 94 -4.54 -2.88 7.50
CA GLN A 94 -3.81 -4.12 7.29
C GLN A 94 -2.65 -4.27 8.28
N LEU A 95 -1.93 -3.20 8.58
CA LEU A 95 -0.84 -3.22 9.56
C LEU A 95 -1.34 -3.39 11.00
N VAL A 96 -2.49 -2.82 11.34
CA VAL A 96 -3.14 -3.06 12.65
C VAL A 96 -3.59 -4.52 12.75
N LYS A 97 -4.26 -5.05 11.74
CA LYS A 97 -4.69 -6.45 11.63
C LYS A 97 -3.53 -7.44 11.81
N GLU A 98 -2.37 -7.11 11.27
CA GLU A 98 -1.15 -7.91 11.39
C GLU A 98 -0.36 -7.64 12.67
N HIS A 99 -0.89 -6.86 13.60
CA HIS A 99 -0.23 -6.46 14.85
C HIS A 99 1.15 -5.80 14.63
N ARG A 100 1.31 -5.09 13.51
CA ARG A 100 2.53 -4.35 13.18
C ARG A 100 2.48 -2.90 13.65
N VAL A 101 1.28 -2.36 13.78
CA VAL A 101 0.99 -1.01 14.29
C VAL A 101 0.07 -1.13 15.49
N ASN A 102 0.43 -0.46 16.59
CA ASN A 102 -0.46 -0.32 17.74
C ASN A 102 -1.38 0.90 17.51
N ARG A 103 -2.70 0.64 17.32
CA ARG A 103 -3.71 1.68 17.08
C ARG A 103 -3.77 2.74 18.19
N ASP A 104 -3.60 2.33 19.45
CA ASP A 104 -3.71 3.23 20.61
C ASP A 104 -2.62 4.31 20.64
N ASN A 105 -1.49 4.04 19.98
CA ASN A 105 -0.36 4.96 19.89
C ASN A 105 -0.43 5.89 18.68
N VAL A 106 -1.53 5.86 17.89
CA VAL A 106 -1.72 6.73 16.72
C VAL A 106 -2.93 7.62 16.92
N TYR A 107 -2.79 8.90 16.65
CA TYR A 107 -3.89 9.84 16.44
C TYR A 107 -4.06 10.03 14.94
N ILE A 108 -5.24 9.78 14.41
CA ILE A 108 -5.49 9.75 12.97
C ILE A 108 -6.36 10.92 12.56
N VAL A 109 -5.86 11.70 11.63
CA VAL A 109 -6.66 12.68 10.88
C VAL A 109 -6.74 12.21 9.43
N ALA A 110 -7.94 11.83 8.98
CA ALA A 110 -8.18 11.57 7.59
C ALA A 110 -8.19 12.88 6.81
N VAL A 111 -7.48 12.93 5.69
CA VAL A 111 -7.30 14.16 4.90
C VAL A 111 -7.75 13.97 3.46
N PRO A 112 -8.28 15.02 2.80
CA PRO A 112 -8.62 14.97 1.39
C PRO A 112 -7.37 14.70 0.54
N SER A 113 -7.54 14.01 -0.57
CA SER A 113 -6.47 13.69 -1.51
C SER A 113 -7.00 13.69 -2.93
N ASN A 114 -6.12 13.61 -3.93
CA ASN A 114 -6.51 13.60 -5.34
C ASN A 114 -6.00 12.36 -6.08
N GLY A 115 -6.44 12.18 -7.33
CA GLY A 115 -6.01 11.11 -8.22
C GLY A 115 -6.15 9.72 -7.62
N GLU A 116 -5.14 8.87 -7.79
CA GLU A 116 -5.12 7.51 -7.25
C GLU A 116 -5.23 7.46 -5.71
N ALA A 117 -4.79 8.51 -5.02
CA ALA A 117 -4.88 8.59 -3.56
C ALA A 117 -6.29 8.81 -3.03
N GLN A 118 -7.23 9.26 -3.88
CA GLN A 118 -8.66 9.37 -3.54
C GLN A 118 -9.40 8.05 -3.70
N LYS A 119 -8.86 7.14 -4.52
CA LYS A 119 -9.46 5.83 -4.78
C LYS A 119 -9.32 4.97 -3.53
N GLY A 120 -10.43 4.64 -2.95
CA GLY A 120 -10.50 3.85 -1.74
C GLY A 120 -11.40 4.50 -0.70
N LYS A 121 -11.78 3.71 0.26
CA LYS A 121 -12.67 4.12 1.34
C LYS A 121 -11.87 4.56 2.55
N ILE A 122 -12.39 5.54 3.28
CA ILE A 122 -11.90 5.84 4.62
C ILE A 122 -12.58 4.86 5.59
N HIS A 123 -12.04 3.65 5.70
CA HIS A 123 -12.56 2.61 6.62
C HIS A 123 -11.82 2.51 7.94
N VAL A 124 -10.95 3.45 8.21
CA VAL A 124 -10.22 3.51 9.46
C VAL A 124 -11.11 4.11 10.55
N VAL A 125 -11.01 3.61 11.76
CA VAL A 125 -11.45 4.35 12.93
C VAL A 125 -10.48 5.51 13.10
N TYR A 126 -10.85 6.67 12.55
CA TYR A 126 -10.09 7.91 12.67
C TYR A 126 -10.54 8.68 13.90
N ASP A 127 -9.66 9.52 14.42
CA ASP A 127 -10.00 10.46 15.50
C ASP A 127 -10.68 11.69 14.90
N GLU A 128 -10.27 12.11 13.70
CA GLU A 128 -10.83 13.24 12.97
C GLU A 128 -10.80 13.02 11.46
N ILE A 129 -11.72 13.68 10.73
CA ILE A 129 -11.71 13.78 9.28
C ILE A 129 -11.77 15.24 8.84
N MET A 130 -10.93 15.62 7.90
CA MET A 130 -10.87 16.94 7.30
C MET A 130 -11.52 16.91 5.92
N ASP A 131 -12.41 17.85 5.64
CA ASP A 131 -13.02 18.03 4.32
C ASP A 131 -12.13 18.88 3.39
N THR A 132 -12.60 19.08 2.15
CA THR A 132 -11.91 19.89 1.13
C THR A 132 -11.87 21.39 1.43
N ASP A 133 -12.61 21.86 2.43
CA ASP A 133 -12.57 23.23 2.94
C ASP A 133 -11.67 23.36 4.18
N GLY A 134 -10.96 22.29 4.56
CA GLY A 134 -10.09 22.25 5.74
C GLY A 134 -10.83 22.14 7.07
N LYS A 135 -12.14 21.81 7.04
CA LYS A 135 -12.94 21.69 8.26
C LYS A 135 -13.08 20.23 8.68
N ILE A 136 -13.17 20.00 9.98
CA ILE A 136 -13.49 18.69 10.54
C ILE A 136 -14.94 18.33 10.20
N SER A 137 -15.16 17.18 9.57
CA SER A 137 -16.46 16.70 9.16
C SER A 137 -16.71 15.26 9.63
N ALA A 138 -17.99 14.85 9.63
CA ALA A 138 -18.35 13.45 9.84
C ALA A 138 -18.02 12.61 8.60
N ASN A 139 -17.76 11.33 8.80
CA ASN A 139 -17.55 10.39 7.72
C ASN A 139 -18.80 10.22 6.85
N LYS A 140 -18.62 10.08 5.55
CA LYS A 140 -19.68 9.67 4.62
C LYS A 140 -19.44 8.22 4.23
N GLU A 141 -20.48 7.41 4.31
CA GLU A 141 -20.47 6.07 3.75
C GLU A 141 -20.44 6.16 2.21
N GLU A 142 -19.66 5.31 1.58
CA GLU A 142 -19.57 5.19 0.13
C GLU A 142 -20.75 4.39 -0.41
N SER A 143 -21.25 4.74 -1.60
CA SER A 143 -22.31 3.99 -2.25
C SER A 143 -21.79 2.68 -2.86
N GLN A 144 -22.68 1.68 -3.03
CA GLN A 144 -22.34 0.42 -3.70
C GLN A 144 -21.94 0.64 -5.18
N GLU A 145 -22.58 1.60 -5.85
CA GLU A 145 -22.29 1.94 -7.24
C GLU A 145 -20.87 2.49 -7.41
N ASP A 146 -20.41 3.32 -6.48
CA ASP A 146 -19.04 3.85 -6.49
C ASP A 146 -18.00 2.72 -6.36
N LYS A 147 -18.30 1.70 -5.55
CA LYS A 147 -17.47 0.53 -5.38
C LYS A 147 -17.35 -0.30 -6.66
N GLU A 148 -18.45 -0.55 -7.35
CA GLU A 148 -18.47 -1.29 -8.61
C GLU A 148 -17.72 -0.56 -9.73
N ALA A 149 -17.91 0.76 -9.84
CA ALA A 149 -17.21 1.60 -10.80
C ALA A 149 -15.69 1.58 -10.54
N PHE A 150 -15.29 1.66 -9.30
CA PHE A 150 -13.89 1.57 -8.88
C PHE A 150 -13.28 0.21 -9.25
N ASN A 151 -13.93 -0.90 -8.96
CA ASN A 151 -13.43 -2.24 -9.27
C ASN A 151 -13.29 -2.45 -10.78
N LYS A 152 -14.24 -1.94 -11.58
CA LYS A 152 -14.17 -2.01 -13.03
C LYS A 152 -12.95 -1.28 -13.59
N GLU A 153 -12.70 -0.06 -13.16
CA GLU A 153 -11.52 0.72 -13.57
C GLU A 153 -10.23 0.07 -13.08
N ARG A 154 -10.21 -0.39 -11.83
CA ARG A 154 -9.08 -1.05 -11.20
C ARG A 154 -8.56 -2.24 -12.01
N PHE A 155 -9.44 -3.07 -12.54
CA PHE A 155 -9.09 -4.31 -13.23
C PHE A 155 -9.05 -4.19 -14.75
N GLU A 156 -9.34 -3.02 -15.34
CA GLU A 156 -9.36 -2.85 -16.79
C GLU A 156 -8.05 -3.27 -17.45
N MET A 157 -6.90 -2.83 -16.91
CA MET A 157 -5.60 -3.18 -17.48
C MET A 157 -5.25 -4.66 -17.26
N ILE A 158 -5.73 -5.26 -16.17
CA ILE A 158 -5.57 -6.69 -15.93
C ILE A 158 -6.34 -7.51 -16.99
N ALA A 159 -7.58 -7.11 -17.29
CA ALA A 159 -8.38 -7.76 -18.32
C ALA A 159 -7.69 -7.67 -19.71
N LYS A 160 -7.06 -6.53 -20.04
CA LYS A 160 -6.26 -6.40 -21.27
C LYS A 160 -5.08 -7.37 -21.31
N LEU A 161 -4.37 -7.54 -20.19
CA LEU A 161 -3.26 -8.49 -20.10
C LEU A 161 -3.74 -9.94 -20.17
N GLU A 162 -4.90 -10.27 -19.60
CA GLU A 162 -5.49 -11.61 -19.66
C GLU A 162 -5.97 -11.98 -21.06
N ALA A 163 -6.42 -11.01 -21.85
CA ALA A 163 -6.81 -11.20 -23.24
C ALA A 163 -5.64 -11.50 -24.21
N MET A 164 -4.39 -11.24 -23.78
CA MET A 164 -3.19 -11.59 -24.55
C MET A 164 -2.96 -13.09 -24.54
N THR A 165 -2.32 -13.60 -25.60
CA THR A 165 -1.78 -14.97 -25.59
C THR A 165 -0.71 -15.12 -24.50
N ALA A 166 -0.38 -16.35 -24.13
CA ALA A 166 0.66 -16.63 -23.13
C ALA A 166 2.02 -16.02 -23.53
N ASP A 167 2.37 -16.12 -24.82
CA ASP A 167 3.63 -15.60 -25.35
C ASP A 167 3.68 -14.07 -25.35
N GLU A 168 2.60 -13.41 -25.76
CA GLU A 168 2.50 -11.94 -25.73
C GLU A 168 2.59 -11.42 -24.29
N ARG A 169 1.87 -12.04 -23.36
CA ARG A 169 1.91 -11.68 -21.95
C ARG A 169 3.28 -11.93 -21.33
N PHE A 170 3.93 -13.02 -21.69
CA PHE A 170 5.30 -13.31 -21.28
C PHE A 170 6.27 -12.25 -21.80
N ALA A 171 6.16 -11.91 -23.09
CA ALA A 171 7.00 -10.87 -23.71
C ALA A 171 6.78 -9.50 -23.07
N PHE A 172 5.54 -9.11 -22.76
CA PHE A 172 5.23 -7.88 -22.01
C PHE A 172 5.98 -7.83 -20.68
N TRP A 173 5.84 -8.88 -19.86
CA TRP A 173 6.49 -8.90 -18.55
C TRP A 173 8.02 -9.00 -18.66
N GLN A 174 8.52 -9.71 -19.65
CA GLN A 174 9.95 -9.74 -19.89
C GLN A 174 10.51 -8.35 -20.23
N ASN A 175 9.84 -7.60 -21.09
CA ASN A 175 10.22 -6.24 -21.44
C ASN A 175 10.17 -5.32 -20.22
N GLU A 176 9.08 -5.34 -19.44
CA GLU A 176 8.93 -4.48 -18.28
C GLU A 176 9.94 -4.82 -17.17
N LEU A 177 10.08 -6.09 -16.82
CA LEU A 177 10.94 -6.50 -15.70
C LEU A 177 12.44 -6.43 -16.03
N SER A 178 12.84 -6.49 -17.31
CA SER A 178 14.24 -6.32 -17.72
C SER A 178 14.79 -4.91 -17.42
N LYS A 179 13.91 -3.91 -17.24
CA LYS A 179 14.31 -2.54 -16.84
C LYS A 179 14.78 -2.47 -15.38
N CYS A 180 14.59 -3.51 -14.58
CA CYS A 180 14.83 -3.48 -13.15
C CYS A 180 16.34 -3.35 -12.83
N ILE A 181 16.68 -2.32 -12.05
CA ILE A 181 18.06 -2.10 -11.55
C ILE A 181 18.30 -2.66 -10.14
N ARG A 182 17.35 -3.42 -9.60
CA ARG A 182 17.40 -4.05 -8.27
C ARG A 182 17.66 -3.08 -7.11
N CYS A 183 17.10 -1.87 -7.17
CA CYS A 183 17.25 -0.85 -6.11
C CYS A 183 16.45 -1.16 -4.83
N ASN A 184 15.52 -2.11 -4.88
CA ASN A 184 14.63 -2.52 -3.78
C ASN A 184 13.65 -1.44 -3.28
N ALA A 185 13.53 -0.29 -3.92
CA ALA A 185 12.61 0.78 -3.51
C ALA A 185 11.17 0.27 -3.37
N CYS A 186 10.68 -0.51 -4.35
CA CYS A 186 9.35 -1.11 -4.34
C CYS A 186 9.08 -2.03 -3.14
N ARG A 187 10.10 -2.72 -2.63
CA ARG A 187 10.03 -3.53 -1.43
C ARG A 187 10.03 -2.67 -0.17
N ASN A 188 10.91 -1.68 -0.14
CA ASN A 188 11.12 -0.84 1.04
C ASN A 188 9.91 0.04 1.36
N VAL A 189 9.19 0.52 0.35
CA VAL A 189 8.00 1.36 0.53
C VAL A 189 6.74 0.55 0.83
N CYS A 190 6.68 -0.71 0.40
CA CYS A 190 5.45 -1.51 0.46
C CYS A 190 4.99 -1.78 1.90
N PRO A 191 3.75 -1.39 2.29
CA PRO A 191 3.21 -1.64 3.62
C PRO A 191 3.12 -3.13 3.95
N ALA A 192 2.84 -4.00 2.97
CA ALA A 192 2.75 -5.43 3.16
C ALA A 192 4.13 -6.14 3.27
N CYS A 193 5.24 -5.46 2.96
CA CYS A 193 6.59 -5.99 3.15
C CYS A 193 7.12 -5.66 4.56
N THR A 194 6.72 -6.43 5.56
CA THR A 194 6.98 -6.18 6.99
C THR A 194 7.98 -7.13 7.63
N CYS A 195 8.62 -8.03 6.87
CA CYS A 195 9.62 -8.96 7.37
C CYS A 195 10.81 -8.20 7.95
N GLU A 196 11.27 -8.56 9.14
CA GLU A 196 12.48 -8.02 9.78
C GLU A 196 13.72 -8.45 9.00
N GLN A 197 13.72 -9.69 8.51
CA GLN A 197 14.76 -10.25 7.64
C GLN A 197 14.10 -10.77 6.37
N CYS A 198 14.40 -10.15 5.25
CA CYS A 198 13.86 -10.55 3.95
C CYS A 198 14.65 -11.73 3.37
N VAL A 199 13.95 -12.68 2.76
CA VAL A 199 14.59 -13.80 2.05
C VAL A 199 15.56 -13.33 0.97
N PHE A 200 15.27 -12.20 0.33
CA PHE A 200 16.15 -11.61 -0.69
C PHE A 200 17.43 -10.97 -0.14
N ASP A 201 17.49 -10.74 1.18
CA ASP A 201 18.69 -10.19 1.85
C ASP A 201 19.51 -11.29 2.53
N ASN A 202 19.02 -12.54 2.54
CA ASN A 202 19.71 -13.65 3.15
C ASN A 202 20.73 -14.26 2.17
N PRO A 203 22.05 -14.17 2.44
CA PRO A 203 23.06 -14.73 1.54
C PRO A 203 22.93 -16.23 1.29
N LYS A 204 22.34 -16.95 2.25
CA LYS A 204 22.15 -18.41 2.15
C LYS A 204 20.99 -18.80 1.23
N SER A 205 20.11 -17.87 0.89
CA SER A 205 19.00 -18.14 -0.03
C SER A 205 19.44 -18.24 -1.50
N GLY A 206 20.63 -17.75 -1.83
CA GLY A 206 21.10 -17.61 -3.20
C GLY A 206 20.44 -16.49 -4.02
N VAL A 207 19.36 -15.86 -3.50
CA VAL A 207 18.61 -14.78 -4.19
C VAL A 207 19.07 -13.39 -3.80
N SER A 208 19.95 -13.26 -2.80
CA SER A 208 20.45 -11.96 -2.33
C SER A 208 21.47 -11.34 -3.27
N GLN A 209 22.12 -12.14 -4.10
CA GLN A 209 23.11 -11.67 -5.05
C GLN A 209 22.42 -10.90 -6.17
N LYS A 210 23.06 -9.80 -6.57
CA LYS A 210 22.53 -8.98 -7.66
C LYS A 210 22.67 -9.75 -8.97
N ALA A 211 21.55 -10.02 -9.61
CA ALA A 211 21.49 -10.59 -10.94
C ALA A 211 21.55 -9.51 -12.03
N ALA A 212 21.80 -9.90 -13.26
CA ALA A 212 21.65 -9.02 -14.42
C ALA A 212 20.16 -8.69 -14.64
N ALA A 213 19.85 -7.45 -15.03
CA ALA A 213 18.48 -6.97 -15.16
C ALA A 213 17.60 -7.77 -16.16
N ASP A 214 18.22 -8.42 -17.13
CA ASP A 214 17.58 -9.28 -18.11
C ASP A 214 17.52 -10.75 -17.71
N SER A 215 18.05 -11.09 -16.54
CA SER A 215 18.14 -12.48 -16.08
C SER A 215 16.79 -13.02 -15.62
N PHE A 216 16.66 -14.34 -15.59
CA PHE A 216 15.52 -15.03 -15.00
C PHE A 216 15.33 -14.67 -13.51
N GLU A 217 16.41 -14.44 -12.77
CA GLU A 217 16.37 -14.11 -11.35
C GLU A 217 15.66 -12.78 -11.06
N GLU A 218 15.81 -11.76 -11.93
CA GLU A 218 15.09 -10.49 -11.75
C GLU A 218 13.58 -10.66 -11.92
N LYS A 219 13.16 -11.51 -12.86
CA LYS A 219 11.75 -11.85 -13.05
C LYS A 219 11.22 -12.59 -11.83
N MET A 220 11.96 -13.59 -11.36
CA MET A 220 11.61 -14.37 -10.17
C MET A 220 11.53 -13.47 -8.92
N PHE A 221 12.41 -12.49 -8.77
CA PHE A 221 12.32 -11.52 -7.68
C PHE A 221 10.97 -10.82 -7.63
N HIS A 222 10.51 -10.30 -8.76
CA HIS A 222 9.24 -9.57 -8.80
C HIS A 222 8.02 -10.48 -8.62
N ILE A 223 8.04 -11.68 -9.21
CA ILE A 223 6.97 -12.67 -9.07
C ILE A 223 6.89 -13.14 -7.61
N ILE A 224 8.01 -13.54 -7.01
CA ILE A 224 8.06 -13.98 -5.61
C ILE A 224 7.62 -12.85 -4.67
N ARG A 225 8.06 -11.61 -4.91
CA ARG A 225 7.63 -10.46 -4.12
C ARG A 225 6.13 -10.25 -4.19
N ALA A 226 5.54 -10.32 -5.38
CA ALA A 226 4.10 -10.19 -5.56
C ALA A 226 3.34 -11.33 -4.87
N PHE A 227 3.88 -12.55 -4.93
CA PHE A 227 3.32 -13.73 -4.25
C PHE A 227 3.33 -13.56 -2.71
N HIS A 228 4.41 -13.03 -2.15
CA HIS A 228 4.53 -12.79 -0.70
C HIS A 228 3.53 -11.76 -0.15
N VAL A 229 3.00 -10.89 -1.00
CA VAL A 229 2.00 -9.90 -0.61
C VAL A 229 0.59 -10.24 -1.11
N ALA A 230 0.39 -11.39 -1.77
CA ALA A 230 -0.93 -11.87 -2.18
C ALA A 230 -1.85 -11.97 -0.94
N GLY A 231 -3.10 -11.53 -1.06
CA GLY A 231 -4.06 -11.44 0.05
C GLY A 231 -3.74 -10.37 1.11
N ARG A 232 -2.61 -9.67 0.99
CA ARG A 232 -2.17 -8.60 1.91
C ARG A 232 -1.95 -7.26 1.20
N CYS A 233 -1.93 -7.29 -0.13
CA CYS A 233 -1.75 -6.11 -0.95
C CYS A 233 -3.01 -5.23 -0.90
N THR A 234 -2.84 -4.00 -0.44
CA THR A 234 -3.91 -3.00 -0.31
C THR A 234 -4.12 -2.16 -1.57
N ASP A 235 -3.38 -2.47 -2.64
CA ASP A 235 -3.42 -1.76 -3.92
C ASP A 235 -3.06 -0.28 -3.86
N CYS A 236 -2.22 0.11 -2.93
CA CYS A 236 -1.81 1.51 -2.75
C CYS A 236 -0.96 2.09 -3.90
N GLY A 237 -0.49 1.28 -4.85
CA GLY A 237 0.30 1.73 -6.00
C GLY A 237 1.76 2.12 -5.72
N GLU A 238 2.17 2.24 -4.46
CA GLU A 238 3.48 2.74 -4.04
C GLU A 238 4.67 2.03 -4.71
N CYS A 239 4.55 0.72 -4.95
CA CYS A 239 5.63 -0.05 -5.58
C CYS A 239 5.99 0.43 -6.99
N SER A 240 5.01 0.90 -7.75
CA SER A 240 5.23 1.48 -9.08
C SER A 240 5.62 2.95 -9.00
N ARG A 241 4.99 3.71 -8.09
CA ARG A 241 5.28 5.14 -7.90
C ARG A 241 6.75 5.40 -7.60
N VAL A 242 7.36 4.59 -6.72
CA VAL A 242 8.79 4.77 -6.35
C VAL A 242 9.76 4.10 -7.31
N CYS A 243 9.29 3.43 -8.35
CA CYS A 243 10.17 2.72 -9.28
C CYS A 243 10.87 3.71 -10.22
N PRO A 244 12.21 3.89 -10.15
CA PRO A 244 12.92 4.82 -11.02
C PRO A 244 12.92 4.39 -12.49
N GLN A 245 12.50 3.14 -12.76
CA GLN A 245 12.38 2.59 -14.11
C GLN A 245 10.93 2.54 -14.60
N ASN A 246 9.98 3.15 -13.88
CA ASN A 246 8.56 3.19 -14.22
C ASN A 246 7.94 1.81 -14.52
N ILE A 247 8.38 0.76 -13.83
CA ILE A 247 7.84 -0.59 -14.02
C ILE A 247 6.44 -0.65 -13.37
N PRO A 248 5.39 -1.09 -14.08
CA PRO A 248 4.03 -1.13 -13.56
C PRO A 248 3.81 -2.34 -12.60
N LEU A 249 4.57 -2.38 -11.50
CA LEU A 249 4.58 -3.48 -10.54
C LEU A 249 3.23 -3.71 -9.86
N TYR A 250 2.40 -2.66 -9.77
CA TYR A 250 1.06 -2.77 -9.23
C TYR A 250 0.19 -3.76 -10.02
N LEU A 251 0.42 -3.92 -11.33
CA LEU A 251 -0.33 -4.86 -12.16
C LEU A 251 -0.09 -6.32 -11.74
N LEU A 252 1.14 -6.68 -11.33
CA LEU A 252 1.38 -8.01 -10.76
C LEU A 252 0.55 -8.25 -9.50
N ASN A 253 0.52 -7.26 -8.61
CA ASN A 253 -0.23 -7.39 -7.38
C ASN A 253 -1.75 -7.39 -7.63
N ARG A 254 -2.25 -6.53 -8.52
CA ARG A 254 -3.69 -6.49 -8.90
C ARG A 254 -4.15 -7.79 -9.52
N LYS A 255 -3.31 -8.48 -10.28
CA LYS A 255 -3.65 -9.82 -10.79
C LYS A 255 -3.95 -10.78 -9.63
N TYR A 256 -3.11 -10.80 -8.58
CA TYR A 256 -3.38 -11.62 -7.40
C TYR A 256 -4.63 -11.18 -6.64
N ILE A 257 -4.91 -9.88 -6.54
CA ILE A 257 -6.15 -9.39 -5.92
C ILE A 257 -7.35 -9.92 -6.69
N LYS A 258 -7.35 -9.76 -8.02
CA LYS A 258 -8.43 -10.27 -8.88
C LYS A 258 -8.61 -11.79 -8.74
N ASP A 259 -7.53 -12.55 -8.75
CA ASP A 259 -7.59 -14.02 -8.59
C ASP A 259 -8.13 -14.42 -7.22
N VAL A 260 -7.77 -13.71 -6.15
CA VAL A 260 -8.32 -13.95 -4.82
C VAL A 260 -9.83 -13.67 -4.80
N ASP A 261 -10.26 -12.57 -5.40
CA ASP A 261 -11.68 -12.21 -5.47
C ASP A 261 -12.48 -13.26 -6.28
N GLU A 262 -11.94 -13.76 -7.39
CA GLU A 262 -12.59 -14.75 -8.24
C GLU A 262 -12.66 -16.15 -7.59
N ILE A 263 -11.62 -16.54 -6.84
CA ILE A 263 -11.51 -17.90 -6.27
C ILE A 263 -12.20 -18.01 -4.91
N TYR A 264 -12.06 -16.99 -4.07
CA TYR A 264 -12.49 -17.02 -2.67
C TYR A 264 -13.64 -16.07 -2.35
N GLY A 265 -14.11 -15.28 -3.31
CA GLY A 265 -15.06 -14.22 -3.12
C GLY A 265 -14.39 -12.87 -2.84
N GLU A 266 -15.19 -11.80 -2.93
CA GLU A 266 -14.70 -10.43 -2.81
C GLU A 266 -13.96 -10.20 -1.49
N TYR A 267 -12.71 -9.79 -1.60
CA TYR A 267 -11.85 -9.49 -0.46
C TYR A 267 -10.95 -8.27 -0.74
N GLN A 268 -10.99 -7.28 0.13
CA GLN A 268 -10.08 -6.14 0.09
C GLN A 268 -9.18 -6.15 1.33
N ALA A 269 -7.86 -6.31 1.12
CA ALA A 269 -6.91 -6.24 2.22
C ALA A 269 -6.96 -4.87 2.91
N GLY A 270 -7.15 -4.88 4.23
CA GLY A 270 -7.25 -3.65 5.03
C GLY A 270 -8.59 -2.94 4.96
N GLU A 271 -9.65 -3.52 4.40
CA GLU A 271 -11.00 -2.96 4.47
C GLU A 271 -11.46 -2.81 5.93
N ASP A 272 -11.06 -3.73 6.77
CA ASP A 272 -11.25 -3.72 8.22
C ASP A 272 -10.03 -4.23 8.97
N THR A 273 -10.09 -4.29 10.29
CA THR A 273 -9.01 -4.78 11.16
C THR A 273 -9.21 -6.21 11.66
N GLU A 274 -10.25 -6.91 11.24
CA GLU A 274 -10.66 -8.21 11.79
C GLU A 274 -10.68 -9.33 10.75
N THR A 275 -11.22 -9.08 9.55
CA THR A 275 -11.36 -10.09 8.51
C THR A 275 -10.02 -10.59 8.02
N ARG A 276 -9.76 -11.87 8.19
CA ARG A 276 -8.52 -12.50 7.73
C ARG A 276 -8.51 -12.67 6.22
N ALA A 277 -7.33 -12.55 5.64
CA ALA A 277 -7.15 -12.82 4.22
C ALA A 277 -7.47 -14.29 3.90
N PRO A 278 -8.15 -14.58 2.77
CA PRO A 278 -8.50 -15.95 2.38
C PRO A 278 -7.31 -16.91 2.34
N LEU A 279 -6.13 -16.42 1.93
CA LEU A 279 -4.89 -17.22 1.90
C LEU A 279 -4.26 -17.47 3.28
N ASN A 280 -4.76 -16.81 4.33
CA ASN A 280 -4.28 -16.93 5.71
C ASN A 280 -5.34 -17.53 6.64
N THR A 281 -6.46 -18.00 6.09
CA THR A 281 -7.53 -18.67 6.81
C THR A 281 -7.58 -20.12 6.41
N TYR A 282 -8.02 -20.94 7.35
CA TYR A 282 -8.39 -22.33 7.12
C TYR A 282 -9.84 -22.52 7.58
N ASN A 283 -10.65 -23.08 6.70
CA ASN A 283 -12.02 -23.49 6.97
C ASN A 283 -12.09 -25.01 6.93
N THR A 284 -12.70 -25.63 7.91
CA THR A 284 -12.84 -27.10 7.93
C THR A 284 -13.71 -27.63 6.79
N GLU A 285 -14.49 -26.74 6.16
CA GLU A 285 -15.34 -27.04 5.00
C GLU A 285 -14.68 -26.72 3.65
N ASP A 286 -13.47 -26.11 3.69
CA ASP A 286 -12.72 -25.87 2.45
C ASP A 286 -12.44 -27.21 1.76
N ALA A 287 -12.66 -27.24 0.46
CA ALA A 287 -12.34 -28.42 -0.32
C ALA A 287 -10.83 -28.73 -0.16
N GLU A 288 -10.50 -29.92 0.25
CA GLU A 288 -9.13 -30.42 0.22
C GLU A 288 -8.56 -30.17 -1.19
N PRO A 289 -7.31 -29.75 -1.32
CA PRO A 289 -6.69 -29.59 -2.63
C PRO A 289 -6.42 -30.97 -3.28
N SER A 290 -7.50 -31.69 -3.55
CA SER A 290 -7.50 -33.03 -4.13
C SER A 290 -6.86 -33.07 -5.51
N ILE A 291 -6.74 -31.92 -6.16
CA ILE A 291 -6.11 -31.78 -7.47
C ILE A 291 -4.68 -32.35 -7.52
N VAL A 292 -3.97 -32.34 -6.42
CA VAL A 292 -2.63 -32.94 -6.30
C VAL A 292 -2.75 -34.45 -6.34
N TYR A 293 -3.68 -35.03 -5.58
CA TYR A 293 -3.92 -36.48 -5.57
C TYR A 293 -4.46 -36.98 -6.86
N GLU A 294 -5.41 -36.28 -7.48
CA GLU A 294 -5.98 -36.62 -8.77
C GLU A 294 -4.92 -36.58 -9.86
N ARG A 295 -4.05 -35.60 -9.85
CA ARG A 295 -2.96 -35.47 -10.80
C ARG A 295 -1.95 -36.62 -10.66
N ASP A 296 -1.58 -36.94 -9.43
CA ASP A 296 -0.63 -38.02 -9.15
C ASP A 296 -1.23 -39.40 -9.49
N ALA A 297 -2.48 -39.62 -9.14
CA ALA A 297 -3.18 -40.87 -9.42
C ALA A 297 -3.53 -41.09 -10.88
N SER A 298 -3.89 -40.01 -11.60
CA SER A 298 -4.41 -40.14 -12.99
C SER A 298 -3.35 -39.94 -14.07
N GLN A 299 -2.24 -39.27 -13.77
CA GLN A 299 -1.25 -38.88 -14.78
C GLN A 299 0.16 -39.40 -14.49
N GLY A 300 0.30 -40.40 -13.60
CA GLY A 300 1.62 -40.91 -13.25
C GLY A 300 2.50 -39.85 -12.60
N GLY A 301 1.88 -38.97 -11.80
CA GLY A 301 2.60 -37.98 -11.04
C GLY A 301 3.65 -38.57 -10.11
N ILE A 302 4.56 -37.78 -9.68
CA ILE A 302 5.78 -38.16 -8.95
C ILE A 302 5.40 -38.89 -7.68
N ASN A 303 5.73 -40.16 -7.61
CA ASN A 303 5.70 -40.99 -6.41
C ASN A 303 6.86 -40.60 -5.48
#